data_c018ed03e9a6fb0d557eef9e1efc1c80
#
_entry.id   c018ed03e9a6fb0d557eef9e1efc1c80
#
_cell.length_a   1.000
_cell.length_b   1.000
_cell.length_c   1.000
_cell.angle_alpha   90.00
_cell.angle_beta   90.00
_cell.angle_gamma   90.00
#
_symmetry.space_group_name_H-M   'P 1'
#
loop_
_entity.id
_entity.type
_entity.pdbx_description
1 polymer ?
#
loop_
_entity_poly.entity_id
_entity_poly.type
_entity_poly.pdbx_seq_one_letter_code
_entity_poly.pdbx_strand_id
1 'polypeptide(L)'
;NEITINDYGKIKLNSNEQVSFIANSGLYDFCRKDWGFYSTPSINKRLKQNKFEVYLVKNIYDNIYIWTVEKNKKNLFFDYLSRENHEIVIRLDKIVSEKDLIKSLKISFENLKSGCRGVKKCINIKNNIKTIYTYTCKPKGEPDYKIKNYLRKIVQCKKCNHFYAVHKINTSSLYKKNYSHISHGKNLMTKFKKILSLKKNSDNFYRVNRILSFFKKLRNKKVSLLDVGSGLGIFLYSLKKKVNWKLSGIEPDFNFYNFSKNDLNLRIYNDYFYKKKFNEKFEIITLNKVIEHVKDPDQFLKKIRKLIKNNGFIYIEVPDGVAAEASKEHKNREEFYLDHLHIFSVKSLKNCIVKNKFNLLNIQSIQEKSGKYTIYAFAQLK
;
A
#
# COMPACT_ATOMS: atom_id res chain seq x y z
N ASN A 1 13.10 -17.55 2.05
CA ASN A 1 14.43 -17.86 1.54
C ASN A 1 15.18 -16.55 1.44
N GLU A 2 16.22 -16.37 2.24
CA GLU A 2 17.17 -15.26 2.10
C GLU A 2 17.92 -15.43 0.78
N ILE A 3 18.02 -14.35 0.02
CA ILE A 3 18.86 -14.32 -1.18
C ILE A 3 20.27 -14.01 -0.69
N THR A 4 21.17 -14.99 -0.75
CA THR A 4 22.59 -14.78 -0.46
C THR A 4 23.25 -14.21 -1.71
N ILE A 5 23.82 -13.01 -1.60
CA ILE A 5 24.64 -12.39 -2.66
C ILE A 5 26.09 -12.45 -2.19
N ASN A 6 26.94 -13.13 -2.96
CA ASN A 6 28.38 -13.11 -2.73
C ASN A 6 28.96 -11.86 -3.37
N ASP A 7 29.55 -10.99 -2.56
CA ASP A 7 30.24 -9.79 -3.03
C ASP A 7 31.73 -10.12 -3.30
N TYR A 8 32.12 -10.06 -4.57
CA TYR A 8 33.51 -10.29 -5.00
C TYR A 8 34.34 -8.99 -5.07
N GLY A 9 33.83 -7.90 -4.50
CA GLY A 9 34.53 -6.63 -4.41
C GLY A 9 34.27 -5.67 -5.57
N LYS A 10 35.13 -4.67 -5.72
CA LYS A 10 35.01 -3.57 -6.69
C LYS A 10 36.10 -3.68 -7.75
N ILE A 11 35.71 -3.61 -9.01
CA ILE A 11 36.64 -3.54 -10.15
C ILE A 11 36.73 -2.09 -10.59
N LYS A 12 37.95 -1.51 -10.57
CA LYS A 12 38.23 -0.17 -11.13
C LYS A 12 38.75 -0.35 -12.55
N LEU A 13 38.07 0.22 -13.52
CA LEU A 13 38.49 0.22 -14.92
C LEU A 13 39.00 1.62 -15.27
N ASN A 14 40.14 1.69 -15.99
CA ASN A 14 40.61 2.89 -16.65
C ASN A 14 39.91 3.08 -18.02
N SER A 15 40.12 4.21 -18.66
CA SER A 15 39.58 4.45 -20.01
C SER A 15 40.04 3.38 -20.99
N ASN A 16 39.10 2.86 -21.80
CA ASN A 16 39.30 1.77 -22.78
C ASN A 16 39.55 0.36 -22.17
N GLU A 17 39.38 0.19 -20.87
CA GLU A 17 39.39 -1.15 -20.25
C GLU A 17 37.99 -1.77 -20.27
N GLN A 18 37.95 -3.11 -20.27
CA GLN A 18 36.74 -3.90 -20.35
C GLN A 18 36.78 -5.03 -19.31
N VAL A 19 35.62 -5.34 -18.74
CA VAL A 19 35.38 -6.55 -17.96
C VAL A 19 34.30 -7.39 -18.62
N SER A 20 34.50 -8.70 -18.70
CA SER A 20 33.52 -9.63 -19.24
C SER A 20 32.91 -10.46 -18.16
N PHE A 21 31.58 -10.49 -18.09
CA PHE A 21 30.82 -11.39 -17.25
C PHE A 21 30.44 -12.63 -18.06
N ILE A 22 30.82 -13.81 -17.56
CA ILE A 22 30.59 -15.08 -18.23
C ILE A 22 29.45 -15.81 -17.54
N ALA A 23 28.43 -16.18 -18.31
CA ALA A 23 27.35 -17.04 -17.88
C ALA A 23 27.29 -18.27 -18.82
N ASN A 24 26.60 -19.34 -18.40
CA ASN A 24 26.42 -20.55 -19.23
C ASN A 24 25.79 -20.24 -20.61
N SER A 25 25.09 -19.11 -20.74
CA SER A 25 24.39 -18.67 -21.94
C SER A 25 25.17 -17.69 -22.79
N GLY A 26 26.36 -17.23 -22.38
CA GLY A 26 27.19 -16.31 -23.15
C GLY A 26 27.94 -15.26 -22.34
N LEU A 27 28.55 -14.32 -23.05
CA LEU A 27 29.36 -13.22 -22.52
C LEU A 27 28.57 -11.92 -22.47
N TYR A 28 28.82 -11.13 -21.44
CA TYR A 28 28.29 -9.79 -21.28
C TYR A 28 29.40 -8.84 -20.83
N ASP A 29 29.79 -7.91 -21.69
CA ASP A 29 30.93 -7.06 -21.45
C ASP A 29 30.52 -5.66 -21.00
N PHE A 30 31.28 -5.07 -20.07
CA PHE A 30 31.22 -3.67 -19.69
C PHE A 30 32.54 -3.00 -20.03
N CYS A 31 32.48 -1.92 -20.79
CA CYS A 31 33.65 -1.15 -21.22
C CYS A 31 33.61 0.25 -20.62
N ARG A 32 34.74 0.68 -20.03
CA ARG A 32 34.95 2.05 -19.56
C ARG A 32 35.47 2.95 -20.70
N LYS A 33 34.89 4.13 -20.88
CA LYS A 33 35.35 5.20 -21.75
C LYS A 33 35.47 6.49 -20.94
N ASP A 34 36.14 7.50 -21.50
CA ASP A 34 36.32 8.81 -20.86
C ASP A 34 34.97 9.47 -20.52
N TRP A 35 33.96 9.24 -21.35
CA TRP A 35 32.61 9.78 -21.18
C TRP A 35 31.66 8.91 -20.35
N GLY A 36 32.07 7.70 -19.89
CA GLY A 36 31.20 6.82 -19.08
C GLY A 36 31.41 5.34 -19.34
N PHE A 37 30.35 4.59 -19.25
CA PHE A 37 30.34 3.13 -19.48
C PHE A 37 29.34 2.76 -20.57
N TYR A 38 29.67 1.76 -21.37
CA TYR A 38 28.71 1.07 -22.22
C TYR A 38 28.85 -0.45 -22.09
N SER A 39 27.77 -1.15 -22.37
CA SER A 39 27.77 -2.62 -22.38
C SER A 39 27.62 -3.15 -23.80
N THR A 40 28.32 -4.23 -24.08
CA THR A 40 28.16 -5.06 -25.26
C THR A 40 27.78 -6.47 -24.82
N PRO A 41 27.10 -7.25 -25.59
CA PRO A 41 26.65 -7.09 -26.97
C PRO A 41 25.33 -6.31 -27.12
N SER A 42 24.98 -5.98 -28.37
CA SER A 42 23.74 -5.27 -28.69
C SER A 42 22.51 -6.03 -28.21
N ILE A 43 21.58 -5.30 -27.58
CA ILE A 43 20.37 -5.82 -26.92
C ILE A 43 19.48 -6.63 -27.90
N ASN A 44 19.28 -6.12 -29.11
CA ASN A 44 18.36 -6.65 -30.09
C ASN A 44 18.97 -7.68 -31.06
N LYS A 45 20.28 -7.85 -31.07
CA LYS A 45 20.98 -8.83 -31.91
C LYS A 45 21.69 -9.90 -31.06
N ARG A 46 22.89 -9.60 -30.57
CA ARG A 46 23.80 -10.57 -29.94
C ARG A 46 23.25 -11.16 -28.63
N LEU A 47 22.64 -10.37 -27.76
CA LEU A 47 21.99 -10.88 -26.55
C LEU A 47 20.80 -11.79 -26.88
N LYS A 48 20.03 -11.44 -27.92
CA LYS A 48 18.92 -12.25 -28.39
C LYS A 48 19.38 -13.60 -28.96
N GLN A 49 20.50 -13.62 -29.71
CA GLN A 49 21.13 -14.85 -30.23
C GLN A 49 21.62 -15.73 -29.06
N ASN A 50 22.17 -15.15 -28.02
CA ASN A 50 22.65 -15.82 -26.82
C ASN A 50 21.53 -16.21 -25.82
N LYS A 51 20.27 -16.28 -26.30
CA LYS A 51 19.10 -16.69 -25.49
C LYS A 51 18.80 -15.83 -24.28
N PHE A 52 19.17 -14.53 -24.31
CA PHE A 52 18.76 -13.54 -23.31
C PHE A 52 17.55 -12.73 -23.77
N GLU A 53 16.82 -12.24 -22.81
CA GLU A 53 15.79 -11.21 -22.95
C GLU A 53 16.20 -10.00 -22.11
N VAL A 54 15.94 -8.78 -22.59
CA VAL A 54 16.32 -7.54 -21.87
C VAL A 54 15.07 -6.73 -21.56
N TYR A 55 14.95 -6.35 -20.31
CA TYR A 55 13.81 -5.63 -19.77
C TYR A 55 14.24 -4.30 -19.16
N LEU A 56 13.47 -3.26 -19.39
CA LEU A 56 13.46 -2.07 -18.56
C LEU A 56 12.45 -2.33 -17.43
N VAL A 57 12.92 -2.31 -16.19
CA VAL A 57 12.13 -2.66 -15.00
C VAL A 57 12.10 -1.47 -14.06
N LYS A 58 10.96 -1.22 -13.44
CA LYS A 58 10.77 -0.16 -12.47
C LYS A 58 10.37 -0.75 -11.12
N ASN A 59 10.98 -0.25 -10.03
CA ASN A 59 10.57 -0.62 -8.67
C ASN A 59 9.46 0.27 -8.13
N ILE A 60 9.01 0.01 -6.91
CA ILE A 60 7.95 0.78 -6.23
C ILE A 60 8.31 2.25 -5.98
N TYR A 61 9.60 2.59 -5.99
CA TYR A 61 10.13 3.94 -5.78
C TYR A 61 10.35 4.70 -7.11
N ASP A 62 9.86 4.14 -8.24
CA ASP A 62 10.05 4.67 -9.60
C ASP A 62 11.50 4.63 -10.10
N ASN A 63 12.42 3.93 -9.41
CA ASN A 63 13.77 3.69 -9.92
C ASN A 63 13.72 2.72 -11.09
N ILE A 64 14.49 3.02 -12.13
CA ILE A 64 14.50 2.28 -13.40
C ILE A 64 15.79 1.49 -13.55
N TYR A 65 15.66 0.21 -13.91
CA TYR A 65 16.77 -0.72 -14.09
C TYR A 65 16.70 -1.40 -15.45
N ILE A 66 17.87 -1.72 -16.04
CA ILE A 66 17.97 -2.61 -17.19
C ILE A 66 18.36 -3.99 -16.70
N TRP A 67 17.51 -4.97 -16.93
CA TRP A 67 17.74 -6.34 -16.51
C TRP A 67 17.85 -7.28 -17.71
N THR A 68 18.91 -8.11 -17.70
CA THR A 68 19.18 -9.14 -18.70
C THR A 68 18.83 -10.49 -18.09
N VAL A 69 17.92 -11.22 -18.73
CA VAL A 69 17.31 -12.44 -18.20
C VAL A 69 17.53 -13.61 -19.17
N GLU A 70 18.03 -14.73 -18.66
CA GLU A 70 18.11 -15.97 -19.45
C GLU A 70 16.71 -16.48 -19.78
N LYS A 71 16.46 -16.83 -21.05
CA LYS A 71 15.12 -17.26 -21.52
C LYS A 71 14.57 -18.47 -20.78
N ASN A 72 15.44 -19.42 -20.44
CA ASN A 72 15.07 -20.65 -19.71
C ASN A 72 14.77 -20.40 -18.23
N LYS A 73 15.17 -19.23 -17.64
CA LYS A 73 14.94 -18.86 -16.24
C LYS A 73 13.85 -17.79 -16.09
N LYS A 74 13.05 -17.58 -17.10
CA LYS A 74 12.03 -16.55 -17.15
C LYS A 74 10.98 -16.67 -16.03
N ASN A 75 10.62 -17.86 -15.63
CA ASN A 75 9.66 -18.06 -14.52
C ASN A 75 10.23 -17.53 -13.20
N LEU A 76 11.49 -17.84 -12.89
CA LEU A 76 12.18 -17.32 -11.70
C LEU A 76 12.24 -15.78 -11.70
N PHE A 77 12.44 -15.19 -12.87
CA PHE A 77 12.44 -13.74 -13.04
C PHE A 77 11.06 -13.13 -12.75
N PHE A 78 9.96 -13.72 -13.26
CA PHE A 78 8.61 -13.22 -12.98
C PHE A 78 8.22 -13.39 -11.51
N ASP A 79 8.62 -14.48 -10.88
CA ASP A 79 8.41 -14.70 -9.45
C ASP A 79 9.17 -13.66 -8.62
N TYR A 80 10.41 -13.34 -9.01
CA TYR A 80 11.20 -12.29 -8.38
C TYR A 80 10.54 -10.91 -8.54
N LEU A 81 10.11 -10.53 -9.76
CA LEU A 81 9.39 -9.29 -10.01
C LEU A 81 8.14 -9.15 -9.11
N SER A 82 7.41 -10.26 -8.96
CA SER A 82 6.19 -10.27 -8.14
C SER A 82 6.51 -10.09 -6.66
N ARG A 83 7.53 -10.77 -6.14
CA ARG A 83 7.94 -10.68 -4.72
C ARG A 83 8.44 -9.27 -4.37
N GLU A 84 9.29 -8.72 -5.23
CA GLU A 84 9.92 -7.41 -5.00
C GLU A 84 9.05 -6.24 -5.47
N ASN A 85 7.82 -6.51 -5.95
CA ASN A 85 6.90 -5.48 -6.47
C ASN A 85 7.52 -4.62 -7.58
N HIS A 86 8.29 -5.25 -8.47
CA HIS A 86 8.86 -4.60 -9.65
C HIS A 86 7.90 -4.70 -10.83
N GLU A 87 7.94 -3.73 -11.73
CA GLU A 87 7.09 -3.64 -12.91
C GLU A 87 7.93 -3.58 -14.19
N ILE A 88 7.61 -4.43 -15.17
CA ILE A 88 8.22 -4.33 -16.51
C ILE A 88 7.64 -3.10 -17.21
N VAL A 89 8.50 -2.14 -17.53
CA VAL A 89 8.13 -0.95 -18.31
C VAL A 89 8.10 -1.29 -19.79
N ILE A 90 9.17 -1.95 -20.29
CA ILE A 90 9.29 -2.30 -21.71
C ILE A 90 10.25 -3.47 -21.87
N ARG A 91 10.05 -4.24 -22.92
CA ARG A 91 10.97 -5.28 -23.38
C ARG A 91 11.89 -4.76 -24.46
N LEU A 92 13.15 -4.49 -24.13
CA LEU A 92 14.12 -3.79 -24.99
C LEU A 92 14.63 -4.65 -26.16
N ASP A 93 14.77 -5.98 -25.98
CA ASP A 93 15.27 -6.89 -27.03
C ASP A 93 14.31 -7.06 -28.24
N LYS A 94 13.10 -6.56 -28.12
CA LYS A 94 12.11 -6.56 -29.21
C LYS A 94 12.09 -5.27 -30.04
N ILE A 95 12.83 -4.25 -29.60
CA ILE A 95 12.88 -2.95 -30.28
C ILE A 95 13.95 -3.02 -31.37
N VAL A 96 13.54 -3.01 -32.63
CA VAL A 96 14.41 -3.05 -33.81
C VAL A 96 14.33 -1.77 -34.66
N SER A 97 13.33 -0.93 -34.39
CA SER A 97 13.12 0.33 -35.10
C SER A 97 12.55 1.41 -34.17
N GLU A 98 12.63 2.67 -34.59
CA GLU A 98 11.99 3.79 -33.91
C GLU A 98 10.47 3.60 -33.79
N LYS A 99 9.84 3.05 -34.81
CA LYS A 99 8.39 2.71 -34.80
C LYS A 99 8.07 1.70 -33.74
N ASP A 100 8.92 0.69 -33.51
CA ASP A 100 8.73 -0.30 -32.46
C ASP A 100 8.89 0.33 -31.08
N LEU A 101 9.86 1.25 -30.92
CA LEU A 101 10.06 2.01 -29.69
C LEU A 101 8.81 2.83 -29.38
N ILE A 102 8.32 3.63 -30.32
CA ILE A 102 7.13 4.46 -30.17
C ILE A 102 5.90 3.60 -29.86
N LYS A 103 5.71 2.48 -30.59
CA LYS A 103 4.62 1.54 -30.34
C LYS A 103 4.70 0.93 -28.94
N SER A 104 5.87 0.49 -28.52
CA SER A 104 6.10 -0.10 -27.21
C SER A 104 5.94 0.92 -26.08
N LEU A 105 6.39 2.16 -26.27
CA LEU A 105 6.16 3.26 -25.35
C LEU A 105 4.67 3.64 -25.28
N LYS A 106 3.98 3.73 -26.43
CA LYS A 106 2.53 3.97 -26.46
C LYS A 106 1.76 2.87 -25.72
N ILE A 107 2.10 1.59 -25.93
CA ILE A 107 1.51 0.45 -25.21
C ILE A 107 1.86 0.54 -23.72
N SER A 108 3.08 0.92 -23.35
CA SER A 108 3.47 1.15 -21.95
C SER A 108 2.74 2.37 -21.36
N PHE A 109 2.60 3.47 -22.11
CA PHE A 109 1.80 4.63 -21.71
C PHE A 109 0.30 4.33 -21.66
N GLU A 110 -0.24 3.51 -22.57
CA GLU A 110 -1.61 3.05 -22.51
C GLU A 110 -1.83 2.05 -21.39
N ASN A 111 -0.87 1.19 -21.08
CA ASN A 111 -0.89 0.32 -19.90
C ASN A 111 -0.72 1.10 -18.60
N LEU A 112 0.06 2.16 -18.57
CA LEU A 112 0.13 3.13 -17.47
C LEU A 112 -1.17 3.94 -17.37
N LYS A 113 -1.80 4.31 -18.50
CA LYS A 113 -3.13 4.92 -18.55
C LYS A 113 -4.25 3.90 -18.30
N SER A 114 -4.07 2.63 -18.68
CA SER A 114 -4.99 1.51 -18.41
C SER A 114 -4.72 0.79 -17.08
N GLY A 115 -3.72 1.20 -16.34
CA GLY A 115 -3.60 0.90 -14.91
C GLY A 115 -4.95 1.19 -14.28
N CYS A 116 -5.37 0.38 -13.33
CA CYS A 116 -6.69 0.48 -12.72
C CYS A 116 -7.01 1.95 -12.40
N ARG A 117 -7.83 2.60 -13.22
CA ARG A 117 -8.19 4.02 -13.11
C ARG A 117 -9.13 4.25 -11.93
N GLY A 118 -8.67 3.85 -10.74
CA GLY A 118 -9.40 3.89 -9.48
C GLY A 118 -10.07 2.57 -9.14
N VAL A 119 -10.25 2.41 -7.86
CA VAL A 119 -10.76 1.20 -7.22
C VAL A 119 -12.10 0.74 -7.85
N LYS A 120 -13.02 1.66 -8.21
CA LYS A 120 -14.28 1.34 -8.88
C LYS A 120 -14.15 0.78 -10.30
N LYS A 121 -13.12 1.14 -11.07
CA LYS A 121 -12.98 0.69 -12.46
C LYS A 121 -12.42 -0.72 -12.61
N CYS A 122 -11.74 -1.25 -11.59
CA CYS A 122 -11.29 -2.64 -11.61
C CYS A 122 -12.46 -3.62 -11.62
N ILE A 123 -13.58 -3.29 -10.92
CA ILE A 123 -14.77 -4.16 -10.80
C ILE A 123 -15.53 -4.24 -12.13
N ASN A 124 -15.57 -3.16 -12.91
CA ASN A 124 -16.40 -3.05 -14.13
C ASN A 124 -15.81 -3.78 -15.34
N ILE A 125 -14.61 -4.37 -15.24
CA ILE A 125 -14.00 -5.11 -16.33
C ILE A 125 -14.09 -6.60 -16.01
N LYS A 126 -15.20 -7.24 -16.35
CA LYS A 126 -15.53 -8.66 -16.08
C LYS A 126 -14.38 -9.64 -16.31
N ASN A 127 -13.55 -9.42 -17.34
CA ASN A 127 -12.46 -10.33 -17.74
C ASN A 127 -11.16 -10.17 -16.91
N ASN A 128 -11.08 -9.17 -16.00
CA ASN A 128 -9.87 -8.89 -15.23
C ASN A 128 -9.99 -9.23 -13.74
N ILE A 129 -11.04 -9.90 -13.33
CA ILE A 129 -11.24 -10.33 -11.94
C ILE A 129 -11.29 -11.85 -11.85
N LYS A 130 -10.81 -12.39 -10.73
CA LYS A 130 -11.01 -13.79 -10.34
C LYS A 130 -11.63 -13.85 -8.94
N THR A 131 -12.53 -14.80 -8.71
CA THR A 131 -13.02 -15.09 -7.35
C THR A 131 -11.93 -15.85 -6.60
N ILE A 132 -11.56 -15.33 -5.42
CA ILE A 132 -10.55 -15.94 -4.54
C ILE A 132 -11.25 -16.78 -3.48
N TYR A 133 -12.24 -16.18 -2.79
CA TYR A 133 -12.97 -16.83 -1.71
C TYR A 133 -14.49 -16.67 -1.88
N THR A 134 -15.23 -17.70 -1.49
CA THR A 134 -16.67 -17.63 -1.31
C THR A 134 -16.99 -18.05 0.12
N TYR A 135 -17.77 -17.24 0.83
CA TYR A 135 -18.20 -17.46 2.20
C TYR A 135 -19.72 -17.63 2.24
N THR A 136 -20.17 -18.74 2.76
CA THR A 136 -21.58 -19.04 3.05
C THR A 136 -21.92 -18.91 4.54
N CYS A 137 -20.88 -18.82 5.37
CA CYS A 137 -20.97 -18.52 6.80
C CYS A 137 -19.80 -17.60 7.20
N LYS A 138 -19.86 -17.00 8.39
CA LYS A 138 -18.79 -16.13 8.87
C LYS A 138 -17.51 -16.94 9.14
N PRO A 139 -16.32 -16.44 8.76
CA PRO A 139 -15.05 -17.10 9.07
C PRO A 139 -14.76 -17.09 10.58
N LYS A 140 -13.90 -18.02 11.01
CA LYS A 140 -13.46 -18.10 12.40
C LYS A 140 -12.80 -16.78 12.81
N GLY A 141 -13.19 -16.22 13.96
CA GLY A 141 -12.62 -14.98 14.49
C GLY A 141 -13.34 -13.70 14.03
N GLU A 142 -14.13 -13.76 12.97
CA GLU A 142 -14.92 -12.58 12.56
C GLU A 142 -15.99 -12.25 13.62
N PRO A 143 -16.18 -10.95 13.96
CA PRO A 143 -17.25 -10.54 14.87
C PRO A 143 -18.63 -10.99 14.39
N ASP A 144 -19.54 -11.30 15.32
CA ASP A 144 -20.91 -11.68 14.97
C ASP A 144 -21.78 -10.47 14.70
N TYR A 145 -21.93 -10.14 13.43
CA TYR A 145 -22.80 -9.05 12.95
C TYR A 145 -24.28 -9.46 12.84
N LYS A 146 -24.66 -10.65 13.30
CA LYS A 146 -26.04 -11.18 13.26
C LYS A 146 -26.64 -11.20 11.83
N ILE A 147 -25.85 -11.58 10.83
CA ILE A 147 -26.27 -11.68 9.44
C ILE A 147 -26.96 -13.02 9.18
N LYS A 148 -28.25 -12.99 8.84
CA LYS A 148 -29.05 -14.22 8.60
C LYS A 148 -28.61 -14.97 7.33
N ASN A 149 -28.40 -14.26 6.23
CA ASN A 149 -27.98 -14.83 4.94
C ASN A 149 -26.56 -14.39 4.61
N TYR A 150 -25.58 -15.09 5.18
CA TYR A 150 -24.19 -14.77 5.04
C TYR A 150 -23.63 -15.31 3.71
N LEU A 151 -23.79 -14.55 2.63
CA LEU A 151 -23.20 -14.87 1.34
C LEU A 151 -22.36 -13.69 0.85
N ARG A 152 -21.06 -13.91 0.73
CA ARG A 152 -20.15 -12.95 0.13
C ARG A 152 -19.01 -13.62 -0.63
N LYS A 153 -18.44 -12.89 -1.57
CA LYS A 153 -17.26 -13.31 -2.33
C LYS A 153 -16.15 -12.29 -2.17
N ILE A 154 -14.93 -12.76 -2.11
CA ILE A 154 -13.75 -11.91 -2.31
C ILE A 154 -13.27 -12.15 -3.73
N VAL A 155 -13.21 -11.09 -4.51
CA VAL A 155 -12.69 -11.11 -5.88
C VAL A 155 -11.43 -10.26 -5.97
N GLN A 156 -10.48 -10.70 -6.78
CA GLN A 156 -9.19 -10.03 -6.98
C GLN A 156 -9.07 -9.51 -8.40
N CYS A 157 -8.58 -8.28 -8.53
CA CYS A 157 -8.20 -7.71 -9.82
C CYS A 157 -6.86 -8.31 -10.28
N LYS A 158 -6.82 -8.98 -11.43
CA LYS A 158 -5.61 -9.57 -12.01
C LYS A 158 -4.52 -8.54 -12.38
N LYS A 159 -4.87 -7.25 -12.52
CA LYS A 159 -3.93 -6.18 -12.93
C LYS A 159 -3.20 -5.55 -11.78
N CYS A 160 -3.88 -5.29 -10.67
CA CYS A 160 -3.30 -4.57 -9.53
C CYS A 160 -3.39 -5.34 -8.21
N ASN A 161 -3.84 -6.59 -8.24
CA ASN A 161 -4.01 -7.46 -7.07
C ASN A 161 -4.87 -6.84 -5.95
N HIS A 162 -5.74 -5.88 -6.29
CA HIS A 162 -6.69 -5.34 -5.35
C HIS A 162 -7.83 -6.32 -5.13
N PHE A 163 -8.23 -6.55 -3.88
CA PHE A 163 -9.35 -7.41 -3.56
C PHE A 163 -10.58 -6.59 -3.19
N TYR A 164 -11.76 -7.13 -3.54
CA TYR A 164 -13.06 -6.54 -3.24
C TYR A 164 -13.95 -7.54 -2.55
N ALA A 165 -14.66 -7.08 -1.53
CA ALA A 165 -15.80 -7.80 -0.98
C ALA A 165 -17.04 -7.54 -1.84
N VAL A 166 -17.62 -8.60 -2.41
CA VAL A 166 -18.85 -8.55 -3.21
C VAL A 166 -19.96 -9.24 -2.44
N HIS A 167 -20.94 -8.48 -1.98
CA HIS A 167 -22.10 -8.97 -1.24
C HIS A 167 -23.28 -8.00 -1.30
N LYS A 168 -24.47 -8.48 -0.97
CA LYS A 168 -25.70 -7.67 -0.82
C LYS A 168 -25.95 -7.21 0.63
N ILE A 169 -25.07 -7.56 1.56
CA ILE A 169 -25.18 -7.23 2.98
C ILE A 169 -25.02 -5.72 3.16
N ASN A 170 -25.94 -5.10 3.90
CA ASN A 170 -25.85 -3.66 4.19
C ASN A 170 -24.84 -3.40 5.31
N THR A 171 -23.59 -3.14 4.94
CA THR A 171 -22.53 -2.85 5.91
C THR A 171 -22.63 -1.46 6.54
N SER A 172 -23.40 -0.53 5.96
CA SER A 172 -23.55 0.82 6.54
C SER A 172 -24.31 0.81 7.87
N SER A 173 -25.14 -0.22 8.12
CA SER A 173 -25.82 -0.43 9.41
C SER A 173 -24.88 -0.90 10.53
N LEU A 174 -23.75 -1.50 10.19
CA LEU A 174 -22.76 -1.99 11.16
C LEU A 174 -22.17 -0.83 11.99
N TYR A 175 -22.00 0.33 11.38
CA TYR A 175 -21.43 1.53 12.03
C TYR A 175 -22.46 2.44 12.70
N LYS A 176 -23.80 2.16 12.53
CA LYS A 176 -24.84 3.03 13.09
C LYS A 176 -25.20 2.73 14.53
N LYS A 177 -25.04 1.47 14.97
CA LYS A 177 -25.39 1.05 16.34
C LYS A 177 -24.36 0.04 16.85
N ASN A 178 -23.64 0.39 17.92
CA ASN A 178 -22.82 -0.54 18.70
C ASN A 178 -21.58 -1.14 18.03
N TYR A 179 -20.99 -0.50 17.02
CA TYR A 179 -19.71 -0.98 16.46
C TYR A 179 -18.64 -1.12 17.54
N SER A 180 -18.54 -0.13 18.43
CA SER A 180 -17.66 -0.16 19.60
C SER A 180 -17.88 -1.38 20.50
N HIS A 181 -19.14 -1.74 20.76
CA HIS A 181 -19.47 -2.93 21.57
C HIS A 181 -19.13 -4.23 20.88
N ILE A 182 -19.38 -4.33 19.58
CA ILE A 182 -19.09 -5.53 18.77
C ILE A 182 -17.58 -5.75 18.64
N SER A 183 -16.83 -4.68 18.40
CA SER A 183 -15.40 -4.76 18.13
C SER A 183 -14.52 -4.70 19.38
N HIS A 184 -14.98 -4.03 20.47
CA HIS A 184 -14.14 -3.74 21.64
C HIS A 184 -14.77 -4.14 23.00
N GLY A 185 -16.01 -4.62 23.01
CA GLY A 185 -16.74 -4.98 24.24
C GLY A 185 -17.24 -3.77 25.01
N LYS A 186 -17.90 -4.02 26.17
CA LYS A 186 -18.57 -2.98 26.94
C LYS A 186 -17.64 -2.04 27.72
N ASN A 187 -16.42 -2.49 28.09
CA ASN A 187 -15.51 -1.68 28.90
C ASN A 187 -14.34 -1.12 28.07
N LEU A 188 -14.53 0.08 27.55
CA LEU A 188 -13.54 0.76 26.71
C LEU A 188 -12.25 1.14 27.47
N MET A 189 -12.37 1.53 28.75
CA MET A 189 -11.21 1.87 29.59
C MET A 189 -10.30 0.66 29.82
N THR A 190 -10.87 -0.51 30.11
CA THR A 190 -10.10 -1.75 30.28
C THR A 190 -9.37 -2.10 28.98
N LYS A 191 -10.05 -2.03 27.83
CA LYS A 191 -9.44 -2.28 26.53
C LYS A 191 -8.32 -1.29 26.22
N PHE A 192 -8.55 -0.01 26.48
CA PHE A 192 -7.56 1.06 26.31
C PHE A 192 -6.31 0.81 27.15
N LYS A 193 -6.47 0.54 28.46
CA LYS A 193 -5.36 0.21 29.38
C LYS A 193 -4.61 -1.04 28.91
N LYS A 194 -5.32 -2.09 28.48
CA LYS A 194 -4.73 -3.31 27.94
C LYS A 194 -3.84 -3.02 26.72
N ILE A 195 -4.30 -2.20 25.75
CA ILE A 195 -3.49 -1.89 24.56
C ILE A 195 -2.26 -1.06 24.95
N LEU A 196 -2.40 -0.11 25.88
CA LEU A 196 -1.26 0.69 26.37
C LEU A 196 -0.22 -0.18 27.10
N SER A 197 -0.67 -1.18 27.88
CA SER A 197 0.24 -2.07 28.63
C SER A 197 1.07 -2.98 27.73
N LEU A 198 0.66 -3.21 26.49
CA LEU A 198 1.44 -3.99 25.51
C LEU A 198 2.77 -3.32 25.13
N LYS A 199 2.92 -1.99 25.34
CA LYS A 199 4.15 -1.24 25.03
C LYS A 199 4.71 -1.59 23.64
N LYS A 200 5.93 -2.13 23.56
CA LYS A 200 6.60 -2.55 22.32
C LYS A 200 5.93 -3.74 21.60
N ASN A 201 4.96 -4.41 22.22
CA ASN A 201 4.18 -5.48 21.59
C ASN A 201 2.86 -4.96 20.98
N SER A 202 2.64 -3.65 20.91
CA SER A 202 1.45 -3.02 20.35
C SER A 202 1.72 -2.47 18.94
N ASP A 203 0.82 -2.73 18.00
CA ASP A 203 0.84 -2.12 16.67
C ASP A 203 0.80 -0.59 16.76
N ASN A 204 0.04 -0.05 17.74
CA ASN A 204 -0.02 1.39 17.99
C ASN A 204 1.34 1.99 18.36
N PHE A 205 2.19 1.28 19.10
CA PHE A 205 3.55 1.75 19.42
C PHE A 205 4.38 1.97 18.15
N TYR A 206 4.35 1.02 17.22
CA TYR A 206 5.08 1.12 15.96
C TYR A 206 4.49 2.16 15.02
N ARG A 207 3.15 2.29 14.97
CA ARG A 207 2.46 3.35 14.22
C ARG A 207 2.91 4.74 14.66
N VAL A 208 2.88 5.02 15.96
CA VAL A 208 3.34 6.28 16.51
C VAL A 208 4.80 6.53 16.18
N ASN A 209 5.67 5.52 16.32
CA ASN A 209 7.08 5.67 16.01
C ASN A 209 7.32 5.90 14.50
N ARG A 210 6.58 5.22 13.60
CA ARG A 210 6.64 5.49 12.15
C ARG A 210 6.34 6.96 11.84
N ILE A 211 5.26 7.49 12.41
CA ILE A 211 4.87 8.90 12.26
C ILE A 211 5.99 9.83 12.77
N LEU A 212 6.49 9.61 13.98
CA LEU A 212 7.51 10.46 14.59
C LEU A 212 8.86 10.40 13.86
N SER A 213 9.23 9.24 13.34
CA SER A 213 10.46 9.05 12.57
C SER A 213 10.36 9.75 11.22
N PHE A 214 9.25 9.58 10.51
CA PHE A 214 9.04 10.21 9.21
C PHE A 214 8.99 11.74 9.34
N PHE A 215 8.30 12.25 10.33
CA PHE A 215 8.15 13.68 10.60
C PHE A 215 9.16 14.23 11.63
N LYS A 216 10.36 13.65 11.73
CA LYS A 216 11.40 14.08 12.70
C LYS A 216 11.66 15.58 12.66
N LYS A 217 11.73 16.20 11.46
CA LYS A 217 11.93 17.64 11.27
C LYS A 217 10.75 18.53 11.71
N LEU A 218 9.56 17.94 11.87
CA LEU A 218 8.35 18.65 12.29
C LEU A 218 8.06 18.47 13.79
N ARG A 219 8.79 17.62 14.49
CA ARG A 219 8.49 17.22 15.87
C ARG A 219 8.35 18.39 16.83
N ASN A 220 9.21 19.39 16.70
CA ASN A 220 9.24 20.58 17.55
C ASN A 220 8.55 21.81 16.92
N LYS A 221 7.82 21.60 15.81
CA LYS A 221 7.07 22.68 15.14
C LYS A 221 5.60 22.66 15.56
N LYS A 222 4.91 23.79 15.36
CA LYS A 222 3.44 23.85 15.48
C LYS A 222 2.82 23.15 14.25
N VAL A 223 2.28 21.96 14.43
CA VAL A 223 1.67 21.14 13.40
C VAL A 223 0.23 20.82 13.77
N SER A 224 -0.70 20.93 12.82
CA SER A 224 -2.06 20.45 12.99
C SER A 224 -2.23 19.07 12.35
N LEU A 225 -2.75 18.10 13.10
CA LEU A 225 -3.02 16.73 12.64
C LEU A 225 -4.50 16.40 12.84
N LEU A 226 -5.12 15.81 11.81
CA LEU A 226 -6.44 15.21 11.88
C LEU A 226 -6.32 13.68 11.69
N ASP A 227 -6.75 12.94 12.70
CA ASP A 227 -6.91 11.48 12.59
C ASP A 227 -8.36 11.15 12.21
N VAL A 228 -8.56 10.61 11.02
CA VAL A 228 -9.90 10.26 10.52
C VAL A 228 -10.22 8.81 10.91
N GLY A 229 -11.38 8.61 11.55
CA GLY A 229 -11.73 7.32 12.15
C GLY A 229 -10.87 7.04 13.38
N SER A 230 -10.82 7.98 14.34
CA SER A 230 -9.90 7.90 15.47
C SER A 230 -10.21 6.76 16.47
N GLY A 231 -11.36 6.11 16.34
CA GLY A 231 -11.77 4.97 17.16
C GLY A 231 -11.61 5.24 18.66
N LEU A 232 -10.98 4.32 19.36
CA LEU A 232 -10.70 4.40 20.81
C LEU A 232 -9.75 5.57 21.21
N GLY A 233 -9.27 6.37 20.26
CA GLY A 233 -8.40 7.52 20.52
C GLY A 233 -6.97 7.18 20.91
N ILE A 234 -6.58 5.90 20.90
CA ILE A 234 -5.29 5.44 21.44
C ILE A 234 -4.08 6.00 20.68
N PHE A 235 -4.21 6.15 19.34
CA PHE A 235 -3.17 6.75 18.52
C PHE A 235 -2.94 8.22 18.91
N LEU A 236 -3.99 9.02 18.93
CA LEU A 236 -3.93 10.43 19.29
C LEU A 236 -3.42 10.63 20.74
N TYR A 237 -3.90 9.82 21.68
CA TYR A 237 -3.44 9.86 23.06
C TYR A 237 -1.95 9.55 23.19
N SER A 238 -1.47 8.54 22.50
CA SER A 238 -0.05 8.16 22.52
C SER A 238 0.83 9.22 21.86
N LEU A 239 0.33 9.85 20.79
CA LEU A 239 1.03 10.91 20.08
C LEU A 239 1.09 12.21 20.92
N LYS A 240 -0.02 12.58 21.58
CA LYS A 240 -0.12 13.75 22.50
C LYS A 240 0.96 13.75 23.57
N LYS A 241 1.38 12.57 24.04
CA LYS A 241 2.45 12.45 25.04
C LYS A 241 3.87 12.68 24.50
N LYS A 242 4.02 12.81 23.17
CA LYS A 242 5.33 12.82 22.51
C LYS A 242 5.61 14.11 21.71
N VAL A 243 4.59 14.86 21.35
CA VAL A 243 4.68 16.08 20.54
C VAL A 243 3.69 17.14 21.00
N ASN A 244 4.06 18.41 20.79
CA ASN A 244 3.17 19.56 21.05
C ASN A 244 2.43 19.98 19.76
N TRP A 245 1.75 19.02 19.11
CA TRP A 245 0.96 19.27 17.90
C TRP A 245 -0.50 19.55 18.27
N LYS A 246 -1.19 20.33 17.43
CA LYS A 246 -2.65 20.48 17.52
C LYS A 246 -3.30 19.21 16.96
N LEU A 247 -3.61 18.27 17.84
CA LEU A 247 -4.18 16.97 17.48
C LEU A 247 -5.70 17.06 17.51
N SER A 248 -6.35 16.53 16.47
CA SER A 248 -7.79 16.39 16.37
C SER A 248 -8.15 15.03 15.79
N GLY A 249 -9.31 14.51 16.17
CA GLY A 249 -9.87 13.30 15.57
C GLY A 249 -11.28 13.50 15.06
N ILE A 250 -11.76 12.62 14.19
CA ILE A 250 -13.17 12.51 13.83
C ILE A 250 -13.60 11.05 13.92
N GLU A 251 -14.70 10.80 14.63
CA GLU A 251 -15.19 9.46 14.94
C GLU A 251 -16.73 9.45 14.93
N PRO A 252 -17.38 8.63 14.08
CA PRO A 252 -18.83 8.56 14.02
C PRO A 252 -19.47 7.74 15.16
N ASP A 253 -18.75 6.78 15.75
CA ASP A 253 -19.28 5.99 16.88
C ASP A 253 -19.32 6.85 18.15
N PHE A 254 -20.52 7.03 18.69
CA PHE A 254 -20.75 7.91 19.85
C PHE A 254 -19.99 7.44 21.11
N ASN A 255 -19.87 6.14 21.33
CA ASN A 255 -19.18 5.61 22.51
C ASN A 255 -17.67 5.88 22.44
N PHE A 256 -17.05 5.67 21.26
CA PHE A 256 -15.64 6.03 21.06
C PHE A 256 -15.40 7.53 21.15
N TYR A 257 -16.28 8.33 20.55
CA TYR A 257 -16.21 9.79 20.68
C TYR A 257 -16.27 10.21 22.13
N ASN A 258 -17.28 9.74 22.88
CA ASN A 258 -17.52 10.14 24.27
C ASN A 258 -16.34 9.75 25.16
N PHE A 259 -15.86 8.51 25.03
CA PHE A 259 -14.67 8.01 25.72
C PHE A 259 -13.43 8.87 25.39
N SER A 260 -13.14 9.08 24.11
CA SER A 260 -11.95 9.80 23.69
C SER A 260 -11.98 11.26 24.12
N LYS A 261 -13.15 11.91 24.13
CA LYS A 261 -13.32 13.30 24.56
C LYS A 261 -13.25 13.45 26.07
N ASN A 262 -14.03 12.67 26.81
CA ASN A 262 -14.24 12.87 28.24
C ASN A 262 -13.17 12.16 29.08
N ASP A 263 -12.85 10.89 28.76
CA ASP A 263 -11.88 10.13 29.56
C ASP A 263 -10.43 10.38 29.16
N LEU A 264 -10.16 10.71 27.85
CA LEU A 264 -8.81 10.94 27.36
C LEU A 264 -8.48 12.43 27.12
N ASN A 265 -9.47 13.31 27.29
CA ASN A 265 -9.33 14.74 27.01
C ASN A 265 -8.70 15.03 25.64
N LEU A 266 -9.28 14.42 24.59
CA LEU A 266 -8.88 14.61 23.19
C LEU A 266 -9.89 15.49 22.45
N ARG A 267 -9.41 16.27 21.49
CA ARG A 267 -10.27 17.06 20.61
C ARG A 267 -10.84 16.14 19.50
N ILE A 268 -12.07 15.67 19.67
CA ILE A 268 -12.73 14.76 18.72
C ILE A 268 -14.02 15.40 18.21
N TYR A 269 -14.28 15.22 16.92
CA TYR A 269 -15.56 15.56 16.28
C TYR A 269 -16.41 14.29 16.17
N ASN A 270 -17.64 14.32 16.70
CA ASN A 270 -18.57 13.21 16.55
C ASN A 270 -19.38 13.40 15.25
N ASP A 271 -18.86 12.91 14.16
CA ASP A 271 -19.54 12.99 12.85
C ASP A 271 -18.92 11.98 11.86
N TYR A 272 -19.66 11.72 10.79
CA TYR A 272 -19.10 11.04 9.62
C TYR A 272 -18.20 12.00 8.85
N PHE A 273 -17.00 11.57 8.51
CA PHE A 273 -16.04 12.38 7.77
C PHE A 273 -16.64 12.98 6.47
N TYR A 274 -17.50 12.23 5.77
CA TYR A 274 -18.18 12.74 4.55
C TYR A 274 -19.11 13.91 4.82
N LYS A 275 -19.76 13.97 5.98
CA LYS A 275 -20.74 15.02 6.33
C LYS A 275 -20.09 16.25 6.90
N LYS A 276 -19.05 16.07 7.71
CA LYS A 276 -18.38 17.15 8.44
C LYS A 276 -17.80 18.20 7.50
N LYS A 277 -18.17 19.43 7.71
CA LYS A 277 -17.50 20.61 7.16
C LYS A 277 -16.45 21.07 8.16
N PHE A 278 -15.21 21.26 7.70
CA PHE A 278 -14.11 21.78 8.49
C PHE A 278 -13.79 23.19 8.05
N ASN A 279 -13.61 24.09 9.00
CA ASN A 279 -13.22 25.49 8.75
C ASN A 279 -11.70 25.68 8.78
N GLU A 280 -10.95 24.60 8.96
CA GLU A 280 -9.49 24.60 9.01
C GLU A 280 -8.90 23.52 8.11
N LYS A 281 -7.65 23.74 7.69
CA LYS A 281 -6.84 22.74 6.98
C LYS A 281 -5.75 22.20 7.89
N PHE A 282 -5.27 21.01 7.59
CA PHE A 282 -4.32 20.27 8.41
C PHE A 282 -2.99 20.07 7.67
N GLU A 283 -1.87 20.14 8.40
CA GLU A 283 -0.56 19.76 7.87
C GLU A 283 -0.46 18.25 7.64
N ILE A 284 -1.06 17.46 8.53
CA ILE A 284 -1.03 16.00 8.47
C ILE A 284 -2.45 15.46 8.63
N ILE A 285 -2.84 14.53 7.76
CA ILE A 285 -4.07 13.75 7.92
C ILE A 285 -3.70 12.27 7.97
N THR A 286 -4.20 11.55 8.98
CA THR A 286 -3.95 10.11 9.16
C THR A 286 -5.21 9.31 8.92
N LEU A 287 -5.06 8.16 8.25
CA LEU A 287 -6.10 7.19 7.90
C LEU A 287 -5.64 5.82 8.41
N ASN A 288 -5.89 5.54 9.68
CA ASN A 288 -5.43 4.32 10.33
C ASN A 288 -6.50 3.23 10.23
N LYS A 289 -6.43 2.38 9.20
CA LYS A 289 -7.42 1.34 8.93
C LYS A 289 -8.83 1.92 8.72
N VAL A 290 -8.97 2.77 7.70
CA VAL A 290 -10.22 3.51 7.40
C VAL A 290 -10.68 3.34 5.96
N ILE A 291 -9.77 3.51 4.99
CA ILE A 291 -10.20 3.57 3.57
C ILE A 291 -10.65 2.22 3.02
N GLU A 292 -10.31 1.12 3.69
CA GLU A 292 -10.82 -0.23 3.40
C GLU A 292 -12.33 -0.38 3.63
N HIS A 293 -12.89 0.43 4.54
CA HIS A 293 -14.31 0.39 4.90
C HIS A 293 -15.19 1.32 4.07
N VAL A 294 -14.60 2.22 3.28
CA VAL A 294 -15.40 3.21 2.54
C VAL A 294 -15.81 2.69 1.16
N LYS A 295 -17.01 3.05 0.71
CA LYS A 295 -17.52 2.62 -0.61
C LYS A 295 -16.71 3.15 -1.78
N ASP A 296 -16.10 4.33 -1.65
CA ASP A 296 -15.36 5.00 -2.71
C ASP A 296 -14.08 5.65 -2.16
N PRO A 297 -12.98 4.91 -2.09
CA PRO A 297 -11.68 5.43 -1.66
C PRO A 297 -11.20 6.65 -2.45
N ASP A 298 -11.50 6.71 -3.75
CA ASP A 298 -11.10 7.84 -4.60
C ASP A 298 -11.81 9.14 -4.19
N GLN A 299 -13.13 9.08 -3.98
CA GLN A 299 -13.87 10.26 -3.50
C GLN A 299 -13.44 10.66 -2.09
N PHE A 300 -13.10 9.67 -1.26
CA PHE A 300 -12.61 9.92 0.08
C PHE A 300 -11.29 10.69 0.06
N LEU A 301 -10.32 10.24 -0.72
CA LEU A 301 -9.04 10.94 -0.88
C LEU A 301 -9.18 12.31 -1.55
N LYS A 302 -10.14 12.51 -2.46
CA LYS A 302 -10.46 13.84 -3.01
C LYS A 302 -10.95 14.80 -1.92
N LYS A 303 -11.74 14.33 -0.95
CA LYS A 303 -12.15 15.16 0.19
C LYS A 303 -10.97 15.46 1.11
N ILE A 304 -10.14 14.47 1.42
CA ILE A 304 -8.88 14.64 2.17
C ILE A 304 -8.03 15.74 1.51
N ARG A 305 -7.85 15.70 0.20
CA ARG A 305 -7.06 16.69 -0.55
C ARG A 305 -7.53 18.13 -0.35
N LYS A 306 -8.84 18.35 -0.19
CA LYS A 306 -9.40 19.69 0.06
C LYS A 306 -9.09 20.20 1.48
N LEU A 307 -8.84 19.30 2.42
CA LEU A 307 -8.61 19.61 3.84
C LEU A 307 -7.14 19.66 4.24
N ILE A 308 -6.27 19.23 3.37
CA ILE A 308 -4.84 19.26 3.63
C ILE A 308 -4.26 20.60 3.21
N LYS A 309 -3.30 21.13 3.96
CA LYS A 309 -2.57 22.37 3.60
C LYS A 309 -1.66 22.13 2.39
N ASN A 310 -1.26 23.19 1.72
CA ASN A 310 -0.24 23.10 0.66
C ASN A 310 1.02 22.46 1.24
N ASN A 311 1.61 21.53 0.51
CA ASN A 311 2.74 20.70 0.95
C ASN A 311 2.46 19.82 2.17
N GLY A 312 1.21 19.68 2.59
CA GLY A 312 0.81 18.82 3.69
C GLY A 312 0.88 17.33 3.33
N PHE A 313 0.74 16.48 4.32
CA PHE A 313 1.01 15.05 4.22
C PHE A 313 -0.19 14.19 4.59
N ILE A 314 -0.31 13.05 3.95
CA ILE A 314 -1.19 11.98 4.41
C ILE A 314 -0.37 10.78 4.87
N TYR A 315 -0.86 10.12 5.90
CA TYR A 315 -0.43 8.79 6.31
C TYR A 315 -1.61 7.83 6.19
N ILE A 316 -1.41 6.69 5.56
CA ILE A 316 -2.46 5.70 5.32
C ILE A 316 -1.95 4.34 5.79
N GLU A 317 -2.78 3.62 6.57
CA GLU A 317 -2.63 2.19 6.84
C GLU A 317 -3.87 1.45 6.33
N VAL A 318 -3.66 0.31 5.69
CA VAL A 318 -4.71 -0.58 5.18
C VAL A 318 -4.30 -2.05 5.33
N PRO A 319 -5.24 -3.00 5.34
CA PRO A 319 -4.92 -4.43 5.25
C PRO A 319 -4.18 -4.76 3.96
N ASP A 320 -3.14 -5.62 4.06
CA ASP A 320 -2.44 -6.19 2.90
C ASP A 320 -3.09 -7.51 2.48
N GLY A 321 -3.89 -7.45 1.42
CA GLY A 321 -4.59 -8.64 0.92
C GLY A 321 -3.66 -9.67 0.28
N VAL A 322 -2.53 -9.24 -0.30
CA VAL A 322 -1.59 -10.17 -0.95
C VAL A 322 -0.83 -10.97 0.09
N ALA A 323 -0.32 -10.32 1.13
CA ALA A 323 0.35 -11.01 2.22
C ALA A 323 -0.61 -11.89 3.04
N ALA A 324 -1.84 -11.41 3.25
CA ALA A 324 -2.89 -12.19 3.93
C ALA A 324 -3.31 -13.43 3.14
N GLU A 325 -3.47 -13.32 1.80
CA GLU A 325 -3.78 -14.44 0.93
C GLU A 325 -2.67 -15.49 0.92
N ALA A 326 -1.42 -15.07 0.94
CA ALA A 326 -0.25 -15.96 0.95
C ALA A 326 -0.01 -16.65 2.31
N SER A 327 -0.70 -16.22 3.39
CA SER A 327 -0.53 -16.79 4.72
C SER A 327 -1.21 -18.16 4.87
N LYS A 328 -0.84 -18.91 5.93
CA LYS A 328 -1.43 -20.23 6.21
C LYS A 328 -2.94 -20.18 6.50
N GLU A 329 -3.43 -19.10 7.11
CA GLU A 329 -4.84 -18.96 7.48
C GLU A 329 -5.73 -18.55 6.30
N HIS A 330 -5.15 -18.02 5.20
CA HIS A 330 -5.85 -17.68 3.96
C HIS A 330 -7.19 -16.94 4.20
N LYS A 331 -8.31 -17.59 3.84
CA LYS A 331 -9.67 -17.05 3.94
C LYS A 331 -10.13 -16.71 5.37
N ASN A 332 -9.46 -17.22 6.42
CA ASN A 332 -9.83 -16.97 7.81
C ASN A 332 -9.13 -15.74 8.41
N ARG A 333 -8.29 -15.07 7.62
CA ARG A 333 -7.59 -13.85 8.03
C ARG A 333 -8.56 -12.68 8.22
N GLU A 334 -8.31 -11.87 9.26
CA GLU A 334 -9.13 -10.70 9.56
C GLU A 334 -9.07 -9.62 8.45
N GLU A 335 -8.02 -9.62 7.62
CA GLU A 335 -7.92 -8.74 6.46
C GLU A 335 -9.07 -8.96 5.47
N PHE A 336 -9.70 -10.14 5.48
CA PHE A 336 -10.84 -10.49 4.64
C PHE A 336 -12.19 -10.48 5.37
N TYR A 337 -12.32 -9.86 6.56
CA TYR A 337 -13.59 -9.80 7.29
C TYR A 337 -14.62 -8.91 6.57
N LEU A 338 -15.89 -9.07 6.96
CA LEU A 338 -17.04 -8.48 6.27
C LEU A 338 -17.01 -6.96 6.17
N ASP A 339 -16.48 -6.28 7.15
CA ASP A 339 -16.38 -4.81 7.20
C ASP A 339 -15.33 -4.22 6.25
N HIS A 340 -14.43 -5.05 5.69
CA HIS A 340 -13.46 -4.64 4.69
C HIS A 340 -14.07 -4.75 3.28
N LEU A 341 -14.53 -3.63 2.72
CA LEU A 341 -15.03 -3.54 1.34
C LEU A 341 -13.89 -3.60 0.31
N HIS A 342 -12.72 -3.08 0.70
CA HIS A 342 -11.51 -3.00 -0.09
C HIS A 342 -10.35 -3.57 0.70
N ILE A 343 -9.61 -4.51 0.09
CA ILE A 343 -8.38 -5.03 0.68
C ILE A 343 -7.27 -4.74 -0.33
N PHE A 344 -6.31 -3.95 0.08
CA PHE A 344 -5.33 -3.39 -0.84
C PHE A 344 -4.16 -4.33 -1.09
N SER A 345 -3.50 -4.15 -2.23
CA SER A 345 -2.11 -4.51 -2.47
C SER A 345 -1.26 -3.24 -2.46
N VAL A 346 0.06 -3.36 -2.35
CA VAL A 346 0.99 -2.23 -2.49
C VAL A 346 0.73 -1.48 -3.80
N LYS A 347 0.55 -2.21 -4.91
CA LYS A 347 0.26 -1.63 -6.23
C LYS A 347 -1.06 -0.87 -6.26
N SER A 348 -2.12 -1.41 -5.69
CA SER A 348 -3.43 -0.77 -5.72
C SER A 348 -3.49 0.47 -4.81
N LEU A 349 -2.83 0.44 -3.65
CA LEU A 349 -2.74 1.60 -2.77
C LEU A 349 -1.91 2.72 -3.42
N LYS A 350 -0.75 2.41 -4.00
CA LYS A 350 0.05 3.36 -4.78
C LYS A 350 -0.80 4.03 -5.86
N ASN A 351 -1.51 3.24 -6.67
CA ASN A 351 -2.36 3.75 -7.74
C ASN A 351 -3.46 4.68 -7.23
N CYS A 352 -4.08 4.33 -6.09
CA CYS A 352 -5.10 5.14 -5.45
C CYS A 352 -4.54 6.50 -4.97
N ILE A 353 -3.37 6.50 -4.33
CA ILE A 353 -2.68 7.71 -3.84
C ILE A 353 -2.30 8.63 -5.00
N VAL A 354 -1.58 8.12 -6.00
CA VAL A 354 -1.05 8.90 -7.13
C VAL A 354 -2.18 9.48 -7.99
N LYS A 355 -3.22 8.69 -8.27
CA LYS A 355 -4.41 9.17 -9.01
C LYS A 355 -5.09 10.35 -8.32
N ASN A 356 -5.09 10.37 -6.99
CA ASN A 356 -5.70 11.44 -6.22
C ASN A 356 -4.78 12.64 -6.00
N LYS A 357 -3.71 12.77 -6.84
CA LYS A 357 -2.80 13.92 -6.87
C LYS A 357 -1.94 14.07 -5.61
N PHE A 358 -1.58 12.94 -5.00
CA PHE A 358 -0.55 12.90 -3.97
C PHE A 358 0.75 12.35 -4.57
N ASN A 359 1.86 12.88 -4.12
CA ASN A 359 3.20 12.35 -4.38
C ASN A 359 3.52 11.30 -3.32
N LEU A 360 3.67 10.05 -3.73
CA LEU A 360 4.02 8.96 -2.82
C LEU A 360 5.48 9.10 -2.39
N LEU A 361 5.73 9.15 -1.10
CA LEU A 361 7.06 9.31 -0.51
C LEU A 361 7.61 8.00 0.06
N ASN A 362 6.73 7.18 0.63
CA ASN A 362 7.09 5.86 1.17
C ASN A 362 5.86 4.95 1.14
N ILE A 363 6.07 3.68 0.86
CA ILE A 363 5.05 2.63 0.98
C ILE A 363 5.74 1.30 1.34
N GLN A 364 5.20 0.60 2.34
CA GLN A 364 5.73 -0.69 2.78
C GLN A 364 4.61 -1.64 3.18
N SER A 365 4.83 -2.92 2.91
CA SER A 365 4.06 -4.04 3.47
C SER A 365 4.82 -4.61 4.65
N ILE A 366 4.13 -4.83 5.76
CA ILE A 366 4.69 -5.35 7.00
C ILE A 366 3.75 -6.34 7.67
N GLN A 367 4.30 -7.21 8.50
CA GLN A 367 3.54 -7.93 9.51
C GLN A 367 3.64 -7.19 10.85
N GLU A 368 2.50 -6.78 11.39
CA GLU A 368 2.41 -6.11 12.70
C GLU A 368 2.67 -7.11 13.85
N LYS A 369 2.94 -6.59 15.04
CA LYS A 369 3.16 -7.42 16.26
C LYS A 369 1.94 -8.26 16.65
N SER A 370 0.74 -7.81 16.29
CA SER A 370 -0.49 -8.58 16.42
C SER A 370 -0.64 -9.72 15.42
N GLY A 371 0.28 -9.86 14.46
CA GLY A 371 0.21 -10.82 13.36
C GLY A 371 -0.56 -10.35 12.13
N LYS A 372 -1.14 -9.14 12.14
CA LYS A 372 -1.87 -8.55 11.00
C LYS A 372 -0.93 -8.16 9.88
N TYR A 373 -1.36 -8.35 8.65
CA TYR A 373 -0.64 -7.86 7.48
C TYR A 373 -1.15 -6.46 7.12
N THR A 374 -0.22 -5.52 7.02
CA THR A 374 -0.52 -4.09 6.87
C THR A 374 0.34 -3.47 5.79
N ILE A 375 -0.28 -2.69 4.91
CA ILE A 375 0.45 -1.74 4.06
C ILE A 375 0.30 -0.37 4.70
N TYR A 376 1.42 0.34 4.87
CA TYR A 376 1.38 1.76 5.21
C TYR A 376 2.05 2.61 4.14
N ALA A 377 1.59 3.84 4.02
CA ALA A 377 2.14 4.80 3.06
C ALA A 377 2.19 6.20 3.63
N PHE A 378 3.23 6.94 3.25
CA PHE A 378 3.34 8.39 3.40
C PHE A 378 3.29 9.04 2.03
N ALA A 379 2.46 10.06 1.91
CA ALA A 379 2.39 10.83 0.67
C ALA A 379 2.17 12.31 0.96
N GLN A 380 2.59 13.17 0.03
CA GLN A 380 2.50 14.63 0.13
C GLN A 380 1.53 15.15 -0.93
N LEU A 381 0.78 16.17 -0.62
CA LEU A 381 -0.04 16.88 -1.59
C LEU A 381 0.85 17.51 -2.66
N LYS A 382 0.51 17.26 -3.95
CA LYS A 382 1.17 17.92 -5.11
C LYS A 382 0.73 19.37 -5.23
#